data_b71827ddba7d0561a15677ce0caaff55
#
_entry.id   b71827ddba7d0561a15677ce0caaff55
#
_cell.length_a   1.000
_cell.length_b   1.000
_cell.length_c   1.000
_cell.angle_alpha   90.00
_cell.angle_beta   90.00
_cell.angle_gamma   90.00
#
_symmetry.space_group_name_H-M   'P 1'
#
loop_
_entity.id
_entity.type
_entity.pdbx_description
1 polymer ?
#
loop_
_entity_poly.entity_id
_entity_poly.type
_entity_poly.pdbx_seq_one_letter_code
_entity_poly.pdbx_strand_id
1 'polypeptide(L)'
;MESKDTFSISQLADEFGITLRSIRFYEDHGLLTPTRKGKVRVYSKQDRARLKLTLRGKRLGFSLVDISELFEFYDSNKSNKKQQQDMLNAIKHRQQLLIQQQADIDAVMMELNAAERNCYLQLAKFEQQNNKPLSKKCIAPAKLHR
;
A
#
# COMPACT_ATOMS: atom_id res chain seq x y z
N MET A 1 7.13 11.91 29.76
CA MET A 1 6.07 11.48 28.85
C MET A 1 5.84 10.00 29.05
N GLU A 2 4.71 9.70 29.64
CA GLU A 2 4.33 8.30 29.74
C GLU A 2 4.03 7.78 28.36
N SER A 3 4.83 6.85 27.90
CA SER A 3 4.53 6.14 26.66
C SER A 3 3.26 5.33 26.93
N LYS A 4 2.22 5.63 26.19
CA LYS A 4 0.97 4.94 26.33
C LYS A 4 1.14 3.49 25.88
N ASP A 5 1.08 2.58 26.84
CA ASP A 5 1.34 1.17 26.58
C ASP A 5 0.09 0.41 26.11
N THR A 6 -1.06 1.04 26.15
CA THR A 6 -2.33 0.43 25.74
C THR A 6 -3.17 1.39 24.92
N PHE A 7 -4.01 0.84 24.06
CA PHE A 7 -4.84 1.61 23.14
C PHE A 7 -6.26 1.06 23.12
N SER A 8 -7.24 1.94 22.94
CA SER A 8 -8.61 1.52 22.67
C SER A 8 -8.80 1.26 21.17
N ILE A 9 -9.86 0.56 20.82
CA ILE A 9 -10.20 0.32 19.42
C ILE A 9 -10.41 1.64 18.66
N SER A 10 -11.04 2.62 19.30
CA SER A 10 -11.29 3.94 18.71
C SER A 10 -9.99 4.69 18.44
N GLN A 11 -9.04 4.62 19.37
CA GLN A 11 -7.73 5.26 19.21
C GLN A 11 -6.96 4.67 18.02
N LEU A 12 -6.97 3.34 17.85
CA LEU A 12 -6.32 2.70 16.74
C LEU A 12 -7.03 3.01 15.40
N ALA A 13 -8.36 3.03 15.41
CA ALA A 13 -9.14 3.39 14.23
C ALA A 13 -8.82 4.80 13.75
N ASP A 14 -8.77 5.75 14.68
CA ASP A 14 -8.43 7.15 14.37
C ASP A 14 -7.00 7.31 13.90
N GLU A 15 -6.05 6.65 14.57
CA GLU A 15 -4.63 6.74 14.20
C GLU A 15 -4.36 6.24 12.78
N PHE A 16 -4.99 5.12 12.40
CA PHE A 16 -4.73 4.49 11.11
C PHE A 16 -5.76 4.83 10.03
N GLY A 17 -6.77 5.62 10.38
CA GLY A 17 -7.80 6.03 9.42
C GLY A 17 -8.64 4.88 8.89
N ILE A 18 -8.94 3.90 9.74
CA ILE A 18 -9.73 2.72 9.39
C ILE A 18 -10.95 2.59 10.29
N THR A 19 -11.89 1.73 9.89
CA THR A 19 -13.12 1.53 10.65
C THR A 19 -12.91 0.57 11.82
N LEU A 20 -13.76 0.69 12.83
CA LEU A 20 -13.80 -0.27 13.95
C LEU A 20 -14.05 -1.69 13.44
N ARG A 21 -14.87 -1.81 12.41
CA ARG A 21 -15.20 -3.08 11.79
C ARG A 21 -13.95 -3.75 11.21
N SER A 22 -13.08 -2.98 10.57
CA SER A 22 -11.82 -3.51 10.02
C SER A 22 -10.93 -4.08 11.11
N ILE A 23 -10.82 -3.38 12.24
CA ILE A 23 -10.00 -3.85 13.37
C ILE A 23 -10.57 -5.15 13.94
N ARG A 24 -11.89 -5.22 14.12
CA ARG A 24 -12.57 -6.44 14.59
C ARG A 24 -12.37 -7.60 13.63
N PHE A 25 -12.40 -7.32 12.33
CA PHE A 25 -12.13 -8.32 11.29
C PHE A 25 -10.73 -8.92 11.44
N TYR A 26 -9.71 -8.09 11.67
CA TYR A 26 -8.34 -8.57 11.87
C TYR A 26 -8.20 -9.34 13.20
N GLU A 27 -8.91 -8.92 14.23
CA GLU A 27 -8.98 -9.65 15.50
C GLU A 27 -9.59 -11.04 15.28
N ASP A 28 -10.71 -11.13 14.56
CA ASP A 28 -11.39 -12.39 14.25
C ASP A 28 -10.50 -13.35 13.47
N HIS A 29 -9.58 -12.83 12.67
CA HIS A 29 -8.62 -13.63 11.91
C HIS A 29 -7.31 -13.91 12.69
N GLY A 30 -7.26 -13.57 13.97
CA GLY A 30 -6.11 -13.87 14.82
C GLY A 30 -4.90 -12.98 14.62
N LEU A 31 -5.03 -11.89 13.85
CA LEU A 31 -3.91 -10.97 13.61
C LEU A 31 -3.68 -10.03 14.81
N LEU A 32 -4.72 -9.77 15.56
CA LEU A 32 -4.69 -8.96 16.78
C LEU A 32 -5.25 -9.78 17.94
N THR A 33 -4.68 -9.63 19.11
CA THR A 33 -5.09 -10.36 20.31
C THR A 33 -5.25 -9.40 21.50
N PRO A 34 -6.29 -8.55 21.48
CA PRO A 34 -6.51 -7.63 22.58
C PRO A 34 -6.91 -8.36 23.84
N THR A 35 -6.59 -7.78 24.97
CA THR A 35 -7.13 -8.22 26.25
C THR A 35 -8.46 -7.51 26.51
N ARG A 36 -9.31 -8.10 27.33
CA ARG A 36 -10.58 -7.50 27.67
C ARG A 36 -10.58 -7.08 29.14
N LYS A 37 -10.95 -5.83 29.38
CA LYS A 37 -11.28 -5.34 30.72
C LYS A 37 -12.79 -5.15 30.75
N GLY A 38 -13.51 -6.17 31.26
CA GLY A 38 -14.95 -6.21 31.15
C GLY A 38 -15.40 -6.40 29.70
N LYS A 39 -16.19 -5.44 29.19
CA LYS A 39 -16.64 -5.44 27.80
C LYS A 39 -15.72 -4.66 26.86
N VAL A 40 -14.68 -4.04 27.40
CA VAL A 40 -13.80 -3.14 26.65
C VAL A 40 -12.57 -3.88 26.14
N ARG A 41 -12.25 -3.71 24.87
CA ARG A 41 -11.02 -4.23 24.25
C ARG A 41 -9.86 -3.29 24.56
N VAL A 42 -8.74 -3.88 24.98
CA VAL A 42 -7.51 -3.14 25.25
C VAL A 42 -6.39 -3.73 24.39
N TYR A 43 -5.84 -2.91 23.51
CA TYR A 43 -4.79 -3.33 22.56
C TYR A 43 -3.43 -2.91 23.11
N SER A 44 -2.43 -3.79 22.96
CA SER A 44 -1.06 -3.56 23.38
C SER A 44 -0.26 -2.81 22.30
N LYS A 45 0.96 -2.41 22.65
CA LYS A 45 1.92 -1.87 21.67
C LYS A 45 2.22 -2.89 20.57
N GLN A 46 2.26 -4.17 20.92
CA GLN A 46 2.47 -5.25 19.95
C GLN A 46 1.30 -5.33 18.98
N ASP A 47 0.07 -5.25 19.47
CA ASP A 47 -1.12 -5.20 18.63
C ASP A 47 -1.09 -4.01 17.67
N ARG A 48 -0.67 -2.83 18.16
CA ARG A 48 -0.53 -1.65 17.34
C ARG A 48 0.49 -1.87 16.22
N ALA A 49 1.66 -2.43 16.55
CA ALA A 49 2.70 -2.74 15.57
C ALA A 49 2.20 -3.77 14.53
N ARG A 50 1.49 -4.78 14.98
CA ARG A 50 0.87 -5.79 14.11
C ARG A 50 -0.19 -5.20 13.19
N LEU A 51 -1.01 -4.29 13.70
CA LEU A 51 -2.00 -3.58 12.88
C LEU A 51 -1.32 -2.76 11.79
N LYS A 52 -0.25 -2.04 12.14
CA LYS A 52 0.53 -1.27 11.17
C LYS A 52 1.10 -2.16 10.06
N LEU A 53 1.66 -3.30 10.44
CA LEU A 53 2.20 -4.28 9.47
C LEU A 53 1.10 -4.89 8.61
N THR A 54 -0.06 -5.21 9.21
CA THR A 54 -1.22 -5.74 8.50
C THR A 54 -1.71 -4.78 7.42
N LEU A 55 -1.86 -3.50 7.77
CA LEU A 55 -2.32 -2.49 6.81
C LEU A 55 -1.31 -2.27 5.68
N ARG A 56 -0.02 -2.30 6.00
CA ARG A 56 1.04 -2.23 4.98
C ARG A 56 0.98 -3.43 4.04
N GLY A 57 0.85 -4.63 4.59
CA GLY A 57 0.71 -5.85 3.80
C GLY A 57 -0.52 -5.82 2.89
N LYS A 58 -1.65 -5.32 3.38
CA LYS A 58 -2.87 -5.17 2.59
C LYS A 58 -2.66 -4.20 1.42
N ARG A 59 -1.97 -3.08 1.64
CA ARG A 59 -1.64 -2.14 0.55
C ARG A 59 -0.73 -2.76 -0.50
N LEU A 60 0.14 -3.69 -0.09
CA LEU A 60 1.02 -4.42 -1.01
C LEU A 60 0.33 -5.59 -1.71
N GLY A 61 -0.94 -5.83 -1.39
CA GLY A 61 -1.70 -6.93 -1.99
C GLY A 61 -1.45 -8.29 -1.34
N PHE A 62 -0.91 -8.33 -0.14
CA PHE A 62 -0.68 -9.57 0.59
C PHE A 62 -2.01 -10.14 1.07
N SER A 63 -2.12 -11.46 1.04
CA SER A 63 -3.23 -12.18 1.66
C SER A 63 -3.08 -12.15 3.18
N LEU A 64 -4.16 -12.47 3.90
CA LEU A 64 -4.09 -12.60 5.36
C LEU A 64 -3.14 -13.72 5.78
N VAL A 65 -3.03 -14.78 4.99
CA VAL A 65 -2.08 -15.88 5.22
C VAL A 65 -0.63 -15.38 5.12
N ASP A 66 -0.32 -14.57 4.09
CA ASP A 66 1.00 -13.97 3.92
C ASP A 66 1.38 -13.09 5.11
N ILE A 67 0.42 -12.30 5.60
CA ILE A 67 0.61 -11.41 6.74
C ILE A 67 0.84 -12.22 8.02
N SER A 68 0.08 -13.30 8.22
CA SER A 68 0.26 -14.20 9.35
C SER A 68 1.65 -14.85 9.34
N GLU A 69 2.14 -15.24 8.17
CA GLU A 69 3.50 -15.78 8.01
C GLU A 69 4.56 -14.76 8.45
N LEU A 70 4.39 -13.47 8.09
CA LEU A 70 5.29 -12.42 8.55
C LEU A 70 5.31 -12.30 10.07
N PHE A 71 4.16 -12.44 10.72
CA PHE A 71 4.10 -12.42 12.19
C PHE A 71 4.84 -13.60 12.80
N GLU A 72 4.75 -14.78 12.19
CA GLU A 72 5.50 -15.95 12.64
C GLU A 72 7.01 -15.73 12.59
N PHE A 73 7.51 -15.02 11.58
CA PHE A 73 8.92 -14.68 11.47
C PHE A 73 9.39 -13.79 12.63
N TYR A 74 8.54 -12.87 13.09
CA TYR A 74 8.88 -11.97 14.20
C TYR A 74 8.72 -12.62 15.56
N ASP A 75 7.72 -13.49 15.72
CA ASP A 75 7.33 -14.01 17.03
C ASP A 75 7.95 -15.38 17.37
N SER A 76 8.70 -15.95 16.44
CA SER A 76 9.15 -17.33 16.63
C SER A 76 10.35 -17.44 17.56
N ASN A 77 10.14 -18.13 18.69
CA ASN A 77 11.20 -18.59 19.56
C ASN A 77 11.55 -20.04 19.18
N LYS A 78 12.22 -20.20 18.06
CA LYS A 78 12.67 -21.53 17.63
C LYS A 78 13.95 -21.89 18.37
N SER A 79 13.92 -22.95 19.14
CA SER A 79 15.05 -23.39 19.96
C SER A 79 15.93 -24.45 19.31
N ASN A 80 15.51 -25.00 18.20
CA ASN A 80 16.18 -26.10 17.50
C ASN A 80 16.85 -25.59 16.23
N LYS A 81 18.09 -26.05 15.98
CA LYS A 81 18.88 -25.63 14.82
C LYS A 81 18.15 -25.88 13.48
N LYS A 82 17.48 -27.02 13.34
CA LYS A 82 16.73 -27.35 12.12
C LYS A 82 15.58 -26.37 11.91
N GLN A 83 14.85 -26.05 12.97
CA GLN A 83 13.75 -25.07 12.90
C GLN A 83 14.24 -23.69 12.52
N GLN A 84 15.40 -23.27 13.06
CA GLN A 84 16.01 -21.99 12.69
C GLN A 84 16.44 -21.99 11.22
N GLN A 85 16.99 -23.08 10.72
CA GLN A 85 17.38 -23.20 9.32
C GLN A 85 16.18 -23.14 8.37
N ASP A 86 15.11 -23.85 8.73
CA ASP A 86 13.85 -23.85 7.97
C ASP A 86 13.23 -22.44 7.95
N MET A 87 13.25 -21.76 9.08
CA MET A 87 12.78 -20.36 9.19
C MET A 87 13.61 -19.44 8.31
N LEU A 88 14.94 -19.57 8.34
CA LEU A 88 15.83 -18.76 7.51
C LEU A 88 15.54 -18.97 6.02
N ASN A 89 15.32 -20.20 5.60
CA ASN A 89 14.98 -20.53 4.22
C ASN A 89 13.65 -19.91 3.81
N ALA A 90 12.63 -19.96 4.70
CA ALA A 90 11.33 -19.36 4.45
C ALA A 90 11.43 -17.81 4.32
N ILE A 91 12.21 -17.19 5.19
CA ILE A 91 12.46 -15.73 5.12
C ILE A 91 13.14 -15.38 3.82
N LYS A 92 14.19 -16.11 3.42
CA LYS A 92 14.90 -15.85 2.15
C LYS A 92 13.98 -16.00 0.95
N HIS A 93 13.12 -17.01 0.95
CA HIS A 93 12.14 -17.20 -0.11
C HIS A 93 11.19 -16.01 -0.21
N ARG A 94 10.66 -15.55 0.91
CA ARG A 94 9.76 -14.37 0.95
C ARG A 94 10.49 -13.11 0.48
N GLN A 95 11.75 -12.93 0.88
CA GLN A 95 12.57 -11.80 0.44
C GLN A 95 12.74 -11.80 -1.09
N GLN A 96 13.00 -12.95 -1.69
CA GLN A 96 13.16 -13.05 -3.15
C GLN A 96 11.87 -12.70 -3.89
N LEU A 97 10.70 -13.13 -3.38
CA LEU A 97 9.41 -12.76 -3.96
C LEU A 97 9.17 -11.25 -3.89
N LEU A 98 9.52 -10.62 -2.77
CA LEU A 98 9.38 -9.17 -2.61
C LEU A 98 10.34 -8.40 -3.52
N ILE A 99 11.57 -8.87 -3.70
CA ILE A 99 12.55 -8.27 -4.62
C ILE A 99 12.02 -8.33 -6.05
N GLN A 100 11.45 -9.47 -6.46
CA GLN A 100 10.84 -9.59 -7.78
C GLN A 100 9.65 -8.65 -7.94
N GLN A 101 8.79 -8.57 -6.94
CA GLN A 101 7.65 -7.65 -6.96
C GLN A 101 8.11 -6.20 -7.07
N GLN A 102 9.17 -5.84 -6.35
CA GLN A 102 9.75 -4.49 -6.43
C GLN A 102 10.26 -4.19 -7.84
N ALA A 103 10.95 -5.14 -8.48
CA ALA A 103 11.43 -4.99 -9.84
C ALA A 103 10.26 -4.80 -10.83
N ASP A 104 9.18 -5.55 -10.64
CA ASP A 104 7.99 -5.44 -11.48
C ASP A 104 7.30 -4.08 -11.31
N ILE A 105 7.23 -3.57 -10.07
CA ILE A 105 6.69 -2.24 -9.79
C ILE A 105 7.54 -1.17 -10.48
N ASP A 106 8.87 -1.27 -10.38
CA ASP A 106 9.78 -0.32 -11.03
C ASP A 106 9.59 -0.32 -12.54
N ALA A 107 9.41 -1.50 -13.15
CA ALA A 107 9.16 -1.62 -14.60
C ALA A 107 7.84 -0.93 -14.99
N VAL A 108 6.76 -1.15 -14.24
CA VAL A 108 5.48 -0.50 -14.49
C VAL A 108 5.59 1.02 -14.30
N MET A 109 6.33 1.48 -13.30
CA MET A 109 6.57 2.91 -13.09
C MET A 109 7.29 3.54 -14.29
N MET A 110 8.27 2.85 -14.88
CA MET A 110 8.94 3.33 -16.08
C MET A 110 7.99 3.46 -17.27
N GLU A 111 7.10 2.47 -17.45
CA GLU A 111 6.09 2.52 -18.49
C GLU A 111 5.10 3.69 -18.28
N LEU A 112 4.64 3.88 -17.05
CA LEU A 112 3.73 4.98 -16.71
C LEU A 112 4.39 6.34 -16.90
N ASN A 113 5.65 6.47 -16.52
CA ASN A 113 6.40 7.71 -16.73
C ASN A 113 6.55 8.04 -18.22
N ALA A 114 6.77 7.02 -19.05
CA ALA A 114 6.82 7.21 -20.50
C ALA A 114 5.47 7.64 -21.08
N ALA A 115 4.38 7.00 -20.61
CA ALA A 115 3.02 7.35 -21.01
C ALA A 115 2.67 8.78 -20.58
N GLU A 116 3.05 9.18 -19.38
CA GLU A 116 2.86 10.54 -18.87
C GLU A 116 3.56 11.58 -19.75
N ARG A 117 4.84 11.33 -20.07
CA ARG A 117 5.58 12.24 -20.96
C ARG A 117 4.89 12.38 -22.32
N ASN A 118 4.40 11.27 -22.85
CA ASN A 118 3.68 11.29 -24.13
C ASN A 118 2.41 12.12 -24.04
N CYS A 119 1.66 11.99 -22.94
CA CYS A 119 0.46 12.79 -22.71
C CYS A 119 0.78 14.29 -22.66
N TYR A 120 1.84 14.68 -21.95
CA TYR A 120 2.26 16.08 -21.92
C TYR A 120 2.61 16.61 -23.32
N LEU A 121 3.31 15.81 -24.12
CA LEU A 121 3.64 16.19 -25.49
C LEU A 121 2.39 16.38 -26.35
N GLN A 122 1.40 15.50 -26.20
CA GLN A 122 0.16 15.60 -26.94
C GLN A 122 -0.64 16.84 -26.51
N LEU A 123 -0.71 17.10 -25.19
CA LEU A 123 -1.37 18.31 -24.69
C LEU A 123 -0.73 19.58 -25.22
N ALA A 124 0.60 19.63 -25.26
CA ALA A 124 1.32 20.77 -25.80
C ALA A 124 0.98 21.01 -27.28
N LYS A 125 0.81 19.95 -28.05
CA LYS A 125 0.39 20.06 -29.47
C LYS A 125 -1.02 20.66 -29.59
N PHE A 126 -1.95 20.26 -28.75
CA PHE A 126 -3.30 20.82 -28.75
C PHE A 126 -3.29 22.31 -28.39
N GLU A 127 -2.49 22.73 -27.42
CA GLU A 127 -2.34 24.11 -27.05
C GLU A 127 -1.77 24.96 -28.20
N GLN A 128 -0.76 24.44 -28.89
CA GLN A 128 -0.22 25.13 -30.05
C GLN A 128 -1.22 25.26 -31.18
N GLN A 129 -2.04 24.28 -31.42
CA GLN A 129 -3.09 24.35 -32.44
C GLN A 129 -4.15 25.37 -32.09
N ASN A 130 -4.51 25.47 -30.81
CA ASN A 130 -5.51 26.44 -30.36
C ASN A 130 -4.98 27.87 -30.36
N ASN A 131 -3.68 28.07 -30.27
CA ASN A 131 -3.06 29.38 -30.27
C ASN A 131 -2.65 29.88 -31.67
N LYS A 132 -2.92 29.11 -32.71
CA LYS A 132 -2.66 29.61 -34.07
C LYS A 132 -3.63 30.76 -34.40
N PRO A 133 -3.15 31.86 -35.00
CA PRO A 133 -4.01 32.96 -35.32
C PRO A 133 -5.11 32.54 -36.30
N LEU A 134 -6.33 32.79 -35.91
CA LEU A 134 -7.48 32.50 -36.74
C LEU A 134 -7.51 33.28 -38.04
N SER A 135 -6.85 34.39 -38.06
CA SER A 135 -6.79 35.27 -39.23
C SER A 135 -6.24 34.58 -40.49
N LYS A 136 -5.34 33.67 -40.32
CA LYS A 136 -4.79 32.94 -41.46
C LYS A 136 -5.78 31.96 -42.08
N LYS A 137 -6.67 31.43 -41.27
CA LYS A 137 -7.66 30.54 -41.80
C LYS A 137 -8.87 31.22 -42.38
N CYS A 138 -9.17 32.39 -41.90
CA CYS A 138 -10.36 33.08 -42.35
C CYS A 138 -10.20 33.76 -43.70
N ILE A 139 -8.98 34.03 -44.08
CA ILE A 139 -8.74 34.76 -45.33
C ILE A 139 -8.98 33.91 -46.54
N ALA A 140 -8.65 32.65 -46.47
CA ALA A 140 -8.71 31.80 -47.64
C ALA A 140 -10.08 31.57 -48.22
N PRO A 141 -11.14 31.38 -47.45
CA PRO A 141 -12.41 31.07 -48.07
C PRO A 141 -13.15 32.25 -48.66
N ALA A 142 -12.79 33.39 -48.23
CA ALA A 142 -13.58 34.51 -48.63
C ALA A 142 -13.51 34.85 -50.08
N LYS A 143 -12.56 34.31 -50.74
CA LYS A 143 -12.41 34.70 -52.07
C LYS A 143 -13.15 33.96 -53.02
N LEU A 144 -13.85 33.09 -52.57
CA LEU A 144 -14.28 32.25 -53.46
C LEU A 144 -15.53 32.37 -54.01
N HIS A 145 -16.08 33.29 -53.88
CA HIS A 145 -17.27 33.26 -54.22
C HIS A 145 -17.71 34.08 -55.11
N ARG A 146 -17.88 33.54 -55.88
CA ARG A 146 -18.58 34.11 -56.80
C ARG A 146 -19.05 33.22 -57.74
#